data_09a4733cb64f6b9f6f52330ab5e038c1
#
_entry.id   09a4733cb64f6b9f6f52330ab5e038c1
#
_cell.length_a   1.000
_cell.length_b   1.000
_cell.length_c   1.000
_cell.angle_alpha   90.00
_cell.angle_beta   90.00
_cell.angle_gamma   90.00
#
_symmetry.space_group_name_H-M   'P 1'
#
loop_
_entity.id
_entity.type
_entity.pdbx_description
1 polymer ?
#
loop_
_entity_poly.entity_id
_entity_poly.type
_entity_poly.pdbx_seq_one_letter_code
_entity_poly.pdbx_strand_id
1 'polypeptide(L)'
;MFVDLQEQWGPQGLQFVGVAIDEINKVQEFMDTYGVNYPMLIGVDDAIEIAKAYGNRFGALPYTVIIDRNGHIAHVQRGELERDVAEKTIKNLL
;
A
#
# COMPACT_ATOMS: atom_id res chain seq x y z
N MET A 1 8.73 1.84 -7.03
CA MET A 1 9.21 1.19 -5.78
C MET A 1 8.36 -0.01 -5.39
N PHE A 2 7.07 0.15 -5.20
CA PHE A 2 6.22 -0.96 -4.72
C PHE A 2 6.09 -2.09 -5.73
N VAL A 3 6.03 -1.79 -7.02
CA VAL A 3 6.01 -2.81 -8.08
C VAL A 3 7.26 -3.68 -8.01
N ASP A 4 8.43 -3.06 -7.86
CA ASP A 4 9.70 -3.78 -7.75
C ASP A 4 9.77 -4.65 -6.48
N LEU A 5 9.31 -4.10 -5.35
CA LEU A 5 9.30 -4.83 -4.08
C LEU A 5 8.31 -6.00 -4.11
N GLN A 6 7.14 -5.82 -4.74
CA GLN A 6 6.18 -6.90 -4.92
C GLN A 6 6.76 -8.03 -5.76
N GLU A 7 7.46 -7.70 -6.84
CA GLU A 7 8.09 -8.69 -7.71
C GLU A 7 9.21 -9.43 -6.97
N GLN A 8 10.05 -8.70 -6.23
CA GLN A 8 11.20 -9.26 -5.53
C GLN A 8 10.80 -10.13 -4.33
N TRP A 9 9.86 -9.67 -3.50
CA TRP A 9 9.53 -10.28 -2.22
C TRP A 9 8.18 -11.01 -2.20
N GLY A 10 7.39 -10.88 -3.26
CA GLY A 10 6.10 -11.58 -3.39
C GLY A 10 6.22 -13.09 -3.18
N PRO A 11 7.19 -13.77 -3.81
CA PRO A 11 7.38 -15.22 -3.62
C PRO A 11 7.70 -15.61 -2.17
N GLN A 12 8.18 -14.67 -1.36
CA GLN A 12 8.50 -14.90 0.04
C GLN A 12 7.36 -14.52 1.00
N GLY A 13 6.24 -14.08 0.46
CA GLY A 13 5.04 -13.80 1.23
C GLY A 13 4.63 -12.34 1.34
N LEU A 14 5.27 -11.43 0.62
CA LEU A 14 4.88 -10.02 0.57
C LEU A 14 3.67 -9.84 -0.35
N GLN A 15 2.67 -9.11 0.12
CA GLN A 15 1.52 -8.72 -0.69
C GLN A 15 1.23 -7.23 -0.48
N PHE A 16 1.34 -6.44 -1.53
CA PHE A 16 0.84 -5.07 -1.55
C PHE A 16 -0.64 -5.04 -1.90
N VAL A 17 -1.34 -4.09 -1.30
CA VAL A 17 -2.71 -3.73 -1.68
C VAL A 17 -2.76 -2.20 -1.71
N GLY A 18 -3.11 -1.65 -2.85
CA GLY A 18 -3.34 -0.22 -2.99
C GLY A 18 -4.80 0.14 -2.70
N VAL A 19 -5.02 1.31 -2.12
CA VAL A 19 -6.35 1.86 -1.93
C VAL A 19 -6.38 3.23 -2.58
N ALA A 20 -7.15 3.36 -3.66
CA ALA A 20 -7.23 4.58 -4.44
C ALA A 20 -8.57 5.30 -4.22
N ILE A 21 -8.49 6.60 -3.95
CA ILE A 21 -9.65 7.48 -3.79
C ILE A 21 -9.76 8.32 -5.06
N ASP A 22 -10.29 7.72 -6.14
CA ASP A 22 -10.42 8.38 -7.43
C ASP A 22 -11.41 7.62 -8.32
N GLU A 23 -11.67 8.15 -9.52
CA GLU A 23 -12.49 7.50 -10.53
C GLU A 23 -11.81 6.25 -11.08
N ILE A 24 -12.63 5.23 -11.38
CA ILE A 24 -12.13 3.92 -11.82
C ILE A 24 -11.25 3.98 -13.07
N ASN A 25 -11.63 4.79 -14.07
CA ASN A 25 -10.87 4.93 -15.31
C ASN A 25 -9.51 5.61 -15.10
N LYS A 26 -9.41 6.56 -14.18
CA LYS A 26 -8.14 7.20 -13.83
C LYS A 26 -7.21 6.22 -13.11
N VAL A 27 -7.75 5.41 -12.22
CA VAL A 27 -6.98 4.38 -11.51
C VAL A 27 -6.51 3.32 -12.49
N GLN A 28 -7.36 2.89 -13.41
CA GLN A 28 -7.00 1.91 -14.45
C GLN A 28 -5.87 2.43 -15.34
N GLU A 29 -5.95 3.69 -15.75
CA GLU A 29 -4.90 4.34 -16.54
C GLU A 29 -3.57 4.40 -15.78
N PHE A 30 -3.61 4.71 -14.49
CA PHE A 30 -2.44 4.70 -13.63
C PHE A 30 -1.83 3.29 -13.54
N MET A 31 -2.64 2.27 -13.32
CA MET A 31 -2.19 0.88 -13.25
C MET A 31 -1.51 0.44 -14.54
N ASP A 32 -2.10 0.78 -15.69
CA ASP A 32 -1.56 0.44 -16.99
C ASP A 32 -0.26 1.19 -17.30
N THR A 33 -0.19 2.45 -16.93
CA THR A 33 0.99 3.30 -17.17
C THR A 33 2.20 2.85 -16.35
N TYR A 34 1.99 2.48 -15.09
CA TYR A 34 3.07 2.13 -14.17
C TYR A 34 3.27 0.63 -14.00
N GLY A 35 2.49 -0.19 -14.68
CA GLY A 35 2.62 -1.65 -14.60
C GLY A 35 2.35 -2.20 -13.20
N VAL A 36 1.32 -1.69 -12.52
CA VAL A 36 0.98 -2.12 -11.16
C VAL A 36 0.67 -3.61 -11.14
N ASN A 37 1.37 -4.35 -10.28
CA ASN A 37 1.32 -5.81 -10.20
C ASN A 37 0.72 -6.31 -8.88
N TYR A 38 -0.10 -5.50 -8.22
CA TYR A 38 -0.81 -5.85 -7.00
C TYR A 38 -2.24 -5.31 -7.04
N PRO A 39 -3.17 -5.86 -6.24
CA PRO A 39 -4.56 -5.41 -6.23
C PRO A 39 -4.70 -3.95 -5.83
N MET A 40 -5.63 -3.26 -6.50
CA MET A 40 -6.02 -1.89 -6.17
C MET A 40 -7.50 -1.86 -5.80
N LEU A 41 -7.79 -1.46 -4.58
CA LEU A 41 -9.15 -1.18 -4.14
C LEU A 41 -9.51 0.25 -4.53
N ILE A 42 -10.67 0.45 -5.12
CA ILE A 42 -11.09 1.74 -5.64
C ILE A 42 -12.40 2.15 -4.98
N GLY A 43 -12.46 3.39 -4.51
CA GLY A 43 -13.68 3.93 -3.93
C GLY A 43 -13.48 5.38 -3.52
N VAL A 44 -14.53 5.99 -2.99
CA VAL A 44 -14.43 7.32 -2.39
C VAL A 44 -14.73 7.21 -0.91
N ASP A 45 -15.98 7.07 -0.53
CA ASP A 45 -16.37 6.99 0.89
C ASP A 45 -15.86 5.70 1.54
N ASP A 46 -15.94 4.57 0.85
CA ASP A 46 -15.46 3.28 1.34
C ASP A 46 -13.94 3.29 1.56
N ALA A 47 -13.19 3.87 0.63
CA ALA A 47 -11.74 3.98 0.75
C ALA A 47 -11.34 4.89 1.91
N ILE A 48 -12.06 6.00 2.12
CA ILE A 48 -11.84 6.89 3.26
C ILE A 48 -12.10 6.18 4.58
N GLU A 49 -13.16 5.39 4.67
CA GLU A 49 -13.47 4.60 5.86
C GLU A 49 -12.37 3.57 6.18
N ILE A 50 -11.87 2.88 5.16
CA ILE A 50 -10.75 1.94 5.31
C ILE A 50 -9.50 2.67 5.80
N ALA A 51 -9.17 3.80 5.21
CA ALA A 51 -8.02 4.60 5.61
C ALA A 51 -8.11 5.03 7.08
N LYS A 52 -9.29 5.46 7.52
CA LYS A 52 -9.54 5.82 8.93
C LYS A 52 -9.37 4.61 9.86
N ALA A 53 -9.85 3.43 9.46
CA ALA A 53 -9.72 2.22 10.24
C ALA A 53 -8.25 1.84 10.48
N TYR A 54 -7.36 2.19 9.56
CA TYR A 54 -5.92 2.00 9.71
C TYR A 54 -5.18 3.21 10.30
N GLY A 55 -5.90 4.18 10.82
CA GLY A 55 -5.34 5.30 11.57
C GLY A 55 -5.17 6.60 10.80
N ASN A 56 -5.53 6.65 9.53
CA ASN A 56 -5.45 7.89 8.72
C ASN A 56 -6.69 8.76 8.94
N ARG A 57 -6.77 9.39 10.09
CA ARG A 57 -7.94 10.17 10.53
C ARG A 57 -8.20 11.41 9.67
N PHE A 58 -7.16 11.98 9.08
CA PHE A 58 -7.23 13.23 8.33
C PHE A 58 -7.27 13.01 6.82
N GLY A 59 -7.23 11.76 6.36
CA GLY A 59 -7.20 11.44 4.94
C GLY A 59 -5.95 11.92 4.22
N ALA A 60 -4.86 12.19 4.95
CA ALA A 60 -3.61 12.65 4.36
C ALA A 60 -2.96 11.52 3.55
N LEU A 61 -2.52 11.86 2.32
CA LEU A 61 -1.86 10.94 1.40
C LEU A 61 -0.47 11.48 1.03
N PRO A 62 0.51 10.62 0.76
CA PRO A 62 0.46 9.16 0.86
C PRO A 62 0.44 8.67 2.32
N TYR A 63 -0.12 7.51 2.53
CA TYR A 63 -0.19 6.87 3.83
C TYR A 63 0.01 5.36 3.66
N THR A 64 0.95 4.78 4.37
CA THR A 64 1.30 3.37 4.23
C THR A 64 1.26 2.67 5.59
N VAL A 65 0.69 1.48 5.61
CA VAL A 65 0.68 0.61 6.78
C VAL A 65 1.32 -0.73 6.40
N ILE A 66 2.25 -1.21 7.21
CA ILE A 66 2.84 -2.53 7.05
C ILE A 66 2.31 -3.43 8.14
N ILE A 67 1.74 -4.56 7.74
CA ILE A 67 1.08 -5.52 8.62
C ILE A 67 1.90 -6.81 8.61
N ASP A 68 2.17 -7.38 9.78
CA ASP A 68 2.92 -8.63 9.90
C ASP A 68 2.05 -9.86 9.59
N ARG A 69 2.67 -11.05 9.66
CA ARG A 69 1.99 -12.32 9.35
C ARG A 69 0.85 -12.66 10.31
N ASN A 70 0.84 -12.04 11.48
CA ASN A 70 -0.19 -12.26 12.51
C ASN A 70 -1.33 -11.23 12.44
N GLY A 71 -1.29 -10.32 11.47
CA GLY A 71 -2.30 -9.28 11.30
C GLY A 71 -2.08 -8.05 12.15
N HIS A 72 -0.90 -7.91 12.78
CA HIS A 72 -0.58 -6.75 13.60
C HIS A 72 0.13 -5.68 12.79
N ILE A 73 -0.18 -4.42 13.07
CA ILE A 73 0.49 -3.28 12.43
C ILE A 73 1.92 -3.20 12.94
N ALA A 74 2.89 -3.37 12.03
CA ALA A 74 4.31 -3.31 12.34
C ALA A 74 4.92 -1.93 12.07
N HIS A 75 4.37 -1.17 11.12
CA HIS A 75 4.88 0.15 10.75
C HIS A 75 3.76 1.00 10.17
N VAL A 76 3.76 2.28 10.50
CA VAL A 76 2.86 3.29 9.94
C VAL A 76 3.73 4.44 9.43
N GLN A 77 3.56 4.79 8.17
CA GLN A 77 4.25 5.91 7.55
C GLN A 77 3.26 6.96 7.08
N ARG A 78 3.30 8.12 7.70
CA ARG A 78 2.59 9.31 7.23
C ARG A 78 3.53 10.04 6.27
N GLY A 79 3.05 10.28 5.06
CA GLY A 79 3.88 10.83 4.01
C GLY A 79 4.62 9.74 3.24
N GLU A 80 5.54 10.14 2.38
CA GLU A 80 6.24 9.25 1.48
C GLU A 80 7.11 8.23 2.23
N LEU A 81 6.99 6.96 1.86
CA LEU A 81 7.78 5.87 2.39
C LEU A 81 9.04 5.69 1.53
N GLU A 82 10.21 5.85 2.12
CA GLU A 82 11.47 5.64 1.43
C GLU A 82 11.78 4.15 1.25
N ARG A 83 12.46 3.82 0.14
CA ARG A 83 12.74 2.45 -0.26
C ARG A 83 13.55 1.67 0.78
N ASP A 84 14.60 2.25 1.32
CA ASP A 84 15.46 1.59 2.30
C ASP A 84 14.71 1.27 3.62
N VAL A 85 13.84 2.16 4.06
CA VAL A 85 12.97 1.93 5.23
C VAL A 85 11.99 0.79 4.93
N ALA A 86 11.37 0.81 3.75
CA ALA A 86 10.44 -0.24 3.34
C ALA A 86 11.12 -1.60 3.27
N GLU A 87 12.28 -1.69 2.61
CA GLU A 87 13.03 -2.93 2.48
C GLU A 87 13.46 -3.50 3.82
N LYS A 88 13.99 -2.67 4.69
CA LYS A 88 14.43 -3.09 6.03
C LYS A 88 13.28 -3.65 6.85
N THR A 89 12.14 -2.97 6.85
CA THR A 89 10.96 -3.40 7.58
C THR A 89 10.43 -4.72 7.03
N ILE A 90 10.32 -4.83 5.71
CA ILE A 90 9.83 -6.04 5.03
C ILE A 90 10.74 -7.23 5.34
N LYS A 91 12.06 -7.07 5.21
CA LYS A 91 13.02 -8.14 5.52
C LYS A 91 12.91 -8.64 6.95
N ASN A 92 12.69 -7.75 7.90
CA ASN A 92 12.54 -8.14 9.31
C ASN A 92 11.26 -8.92 9.58
N LEU A 93 10.24 -8.80 8.73
CA LEU A 93 8.95 -9.48 8.89
C LEU A 93 8.86 -10.79 8.12
N LEU A 94 9.72 -11.00 7.15
CA LEU A 94 9.77 -12.24 6.35
C LEU A 94 10.67 -13.32 7.01
#